data_ad400ac4fa9f83c14f495ebd8c9e60c6
#
_entry.id   ad400ac4fa9f83c14f495ebd8c9e60c6
#
_cell.length_a   1.000
_cell.length_b   1.000
_cell.length_c   1.000
_cell.angle_alpha   90.00
_cell.angle_beta   90.00
_cell.angle_gamma   90.00
#
_symmetry.space_group_name_H-M   'P 1'
#
loop_
_entity.id
_entity.type
_entity.pdbx_description
1 polymer ?
#
loop_
_entity_poly.entity_id
_entity_poly.type
_entity_poly.pdbx_seq_one_letter_code
_entity_poly.pdbx_strand_id
1 'polypeptide(L)'
;MVKYLHSMIRVADPAATVAFFELIGLKEVRRFDSEQGRFTLIFLAAPGQEGLAEVELTYNWPPEDGSPAEDYTGGRNFGHLAYRVENIYETCAALAAAGHIIHRPPRDGHMAFVKSPDGISVELLQDGYLEPAEPWASMANTGSW
;
A
#
# COMPACT_ATOMS: atom_id res chain seq x y z
N MET A 1 0.53 -10.85 -27.82
CA MET A 1 0.19 -11.24 -26.43
C MET A 1 0.31 -10.01 -25.54
N VAL A 2 -0.71 -9.72 -24.72
CA VAL A 2 -0.66 -8.63 -23.74
C VAL A 2 -0.36 -9.24 -22.37
N LYS A 3 0.51 -8.58 -21.60
CA LYS A 3 0.86 -9.00 -20.24
C LYS A 3 0.82 -7.77 -19.32
N TYR A 4 0.10 -7.87 -18.22
CA TYR A 4 0.12 -6.85 -17.18
C TYR A 4 1.49 -6.83 -16.47
N LEU A 5 2.06 -5.66 -16.24
CA LEU A 5 3.39 -5.51 -15.63
C LEU A 5 3.29 -4.97 -14.20
N HIS A 6 2.78 -3.75 -14.05
CA HIS A 6 2.72 -3.07 -12.76
C HIS A 6 1.66 -1.97 -12.72
N SER A 7 1.32 -1.54 -11.52
CA SER A 7 0.68 -0.24 -11.25
C SER A 7 1.72 0.70 -10.65
N MET A 8 1.79 1.93 -11.12
CA MET A 8 2.67 2.94 -10.55
C MET A 8 1.90 3.88 -9.64
N ILE A 9 2.48 4.17 -8.48
CA ILE A 9 2.01 5.20 -7.56
C ILE A 9 3.17 6.14 -7.19
N ARG A 10 2.87 7.43 -7.02
CA ARG A 10 3.85 8.41 -6.54
C ARG A 10 3.88 8.43 -5.03
N VAL A 11 5.07 8.60 -4.47
CA VAL A 11 5.30 8.58 -3.03
C VAL A 11 6.17 9.77 -2.60
N ALA A 12 5.80 10.41 -1.51
CA ALA A 12 6.60 11.50 -0.94
C ALA A 12 7.71 10.98 -0.02
N ASP A 13 7.46 9.88 0.69
CA ASP A 13 8.41 9.19 1.55
C ASP A 13 8.54 7.72 1.15
N PRO A 14 9.56 7.39 0.32
CA PRO A 14 9.73 6.01 -0.14
C PRO A 14 9.95 5.01 0.99
N ALA A 15 10.72 5.37 2.01
CA ALA A 15 11.01 4.47 3.12
C ALA A 15 9.75 4.14 3.93
N ALA A 16 8.91 5.13 4.21
CA ALA A 16 7.64 4.93 4.90
C ALA A 16 6.68 4.06 4.07
N THR A 17 6.65 4.24 2.75
CA THR A 17 5.76 3.47 1.88
C THR A 17 6.25 2.03 1.71
N VAL A 18 7.56 1.81 1.57
CA VAL A 18 8.13 0.45 1.56
C VAL A 18 7.78 -0.27 2.86
N ALA A 19 8.01 0.35 4.02
CA ALA A 19 7.68 -0.24 5.32
C ALA A 19 6.18 -0.59 5.45
N PHE A 20 5.30 0.27 4.94
CA PHE A 20 3.86 0.00 4.88
C PHE A 20 3.54 -1.28 4.09
N PHE A 21 4.07 -1.40 2.87
CA PHE A 21 3.81 -2.58 2.03
C PHE A 21 4.49 -3.85 2.56
N GLU A 22 5.63 -3.72 3.25
CA GLU A 22 6.28 -4.86 3.92
C GLU A 22 5.42 -5.44 5.04
N LEU A 23 4.67 -4.61 5.78
CA LEU A 23 3.71 -5.07 6.79
C LEU A 23 2.56 -5.88 6.18
N ILE A 24 2.22 -5.63 4.92
CA ILE A 24 1.23 -6.41 4.16
C ILE A 24 1.84 -7.72 3.64
N GLY A 25 3.15 -7.76 3.46
CA GLY A 25 3.87 -8.94 3.00
C GLY A 25 4.60 -8.78 1.67
N LEU A 26 4.58 -7.57 1.07
CA LEU A 26 5.35 -7.31 -0.13
C LEU A 26 6.85 -7.18 0.21
N LYS A 27 7.68 -7.39 -0.81
CA LYS A 27 9.14 -7.22 -0.73
C LYS A 27 9.62 -6.34 -1.86
N GLU A 28 10.63 -5.53 -1.58
CA GLU A 28 11.36 -4.83 -2.64
C GLU A 28 12.10 -5.85 -3.52
N VAL A 29 11.86 -5.79 -4.82
CA VAL A 29 12.46 -6.72 -5.78
C VAL A 29 13.54 -6.06 -6.63
N ARG A 30 13.45 -4.75 -6.86
CA ARG A 30 14.49 -3.96 -7.53
C ARG A 30 14.28 -2.47 -7.31
N ARG A 31 15.35 -1.72 -7.54
CA ARG A 31 15.35 -0.26 -7.40
C ARG A 31 16.19 0.34 -8.52
N PHE A 32 15.80 1.53 -8.96
CA PHE A 32 16.52 2.27 -9.98
C PHE A 32 16.50 3.77 -9.68
N ASP A 33 17.67 4.41 -9.72
CA ASP A 33 17.81 5.86 -9.60
C ASP A 33 18.15 6.48 -10.95
N SER A 34 17.47 7.56 -11.32
CA SER A 34 17.74 8.35 -12.48
C SER A 34 18.23 9.75 -12.07
N GLU A 35 19.52 9.99 -12.17
CA GLU A 35 20.10 11.31 -11.94
C GLU A 35 19.58 12.34 -12.95
N GLN A 36 19.50 11.95 -14.22
CA GLN A 36 19.00 12.83 -15.27
C GLN A 36 17.53 13.16 -15.10
N GLY A 37 16.70 12.18 -14.78
CA GLY A 37 15.27 12.35 -14.57
C GLY A 37 14.91 12.85 -13.17
N ARG A 38 15.85 12.79 -12.21
CA ARG A 38 15.69 13.16 -10.82
C ARG A 38 14.55 12.40 -10.14
N PHE A 39 14.58 11.08 -10.26
CA PHE A 39 13.62 10.22 -9.60
C PHE A 39 14.22 8.87 -9.20
N THR A 40 13.58 8.22 -8.26
CA THR A 40 13.85 6.83 -7.86
C THR A 40 12.62 5.99 -8.13
N LEU A 41 12.81 4.82 -8.73
CA LEU A 41 11.79 3.78 -8.89
C LEU A 41 12.09 2.64 -7.92
N ILE A 42 11.06 2.17 -7.21
CA ILE A 42 11.15 1.03 -6.31
C ILE A 42 10.01 0.08 -6.66
N PHE A 43 10.35 -1.15 -7.01
CA PHE A 43 9.37 -2.17 -7.38
C PHE A 43 9.17 -3.14 -6.23
N LEU A 44 7.92 -3.33 -5.84
CA LEU A 44 7.51 -4.22 -4.77
C LEU A 44 6.63 -5.33 -5.34
N ALA A 45 6.78 -6.54 -4.81
CA ALA A 45 5.92 -7.66 -5.16
C ALA A 45 5.64 -8.54 -3.94
N ALA A 46 4.50 -9.22 -3.96
CA ALA A 46 4.26 -10.35 -3.06
C ALA A 46 5.18 -11.52 -3.43
N PRO A 47 5.64 -12.35 -2.49
CA PRO A 47 6.48 -13.51 -2.79
C PRO A 47 5.84 -14.41 -3.85
N GLY A 48 6.61 -14.76 -4.87
CA GLY A 48 6.15 -15.57 -6.00
C GLY A 48 5.37 -14.81 -7.07
N GLN A 49 5.22 -13.48 -6.93
CA GLN A 49 4.52 -12.62 -7.89
C GLN A 49 5.47 -11.66 -8.62
N GLU A 50 6.78 -11.85 -8.47
CA GLU A 50 7.79 -11.02 -9.12
C GLU A 50 7.63 -11.08 -10.65
N GLY A 51 7.59 -9.93 -11.30
CA GLY A 51 7.38 -9.80 -12.74
C GLY A 51 5.96 -10.08 -13.23
N LEU A 52 4.99 -10.25 -12.32
CA LEU A 52 3.59 -10.55 -12.66
C LEU A 52 2.63 -9.43 -12.25
N ALA A 53 2.65 -9.00 -10.99
CA ALA A 53 1.76 -7.99 -10.45
C ALA A 53 2.53 -7.13 -9.44
N GLU A 54 3.37 -6.26 -9.97
CA GLU A 54 4.22 -5.40 -9.15
C GLU A 54 3.56 -4.06 -8.86
N VAL A 55 3.96 -3.43 -7.76
CA VAL A 55 3.72 -2.00 -7.51
C VAL A 55 5.02 -1.27 -7.75
N GLU A 56 5.00 -0.29 -8.65
CA GLU A 56 6.11 0.63 -8.86
C GLU A 56 5.88 1.89 -8.04
N LEU A 57 6.76 2.13 -7.07
CA LEU A 57 6.79 3.40 -6.34
C LEU A 57 7.69 4.37 -7.10
N THR A 58 7.17 5.54 -7.43
CA THR A 58 7.96 6.62 -8.05
C THR A 58 8.15 7.73 -7.04
N TYR A 59 9.41 7.95 -6.66
CA TYR A 59 9.82 9.09 -5.83
C TYR A 59 10.48 10.14 -6.73
N ASN A 60 9.77 11.25 -6.95
CA ASN A 60 10.33 12.40 -7.65
C ASN A 60 11.17 13.21 -6.66
N TRP A 61 12.46 13.41 -6.94
CA TRP A 61 13.35 14.13 -6.05
C TRP A 61 12.93 15.59 -5.92
N PRO A 62 13.08 16.18 -4.73
CA PRO A 62 12.71 17.58 -4.51
C PRO A 62 13.38 18.52 -5.51
N PRO A 63 12.71 19.63 -5.90
CA PRO A 63 13.30 20.61 -6.80
C PRO A 63 14.60 21.20 -6.24
N GLU A 64 15.58 21.46 -7.11
CA GLU A 64 16.87 22.05 -6.72
C GLU A 64 16.83 23.59 -6.59
N ASP A 65 15.78 24.21 -7.10
CA ASP A 65 15.59 25.66 -7.12
C ASP A 65 14.98 26.22 -5.81
N GLY A 66 14.75 25.36 -4.81
CA GLY A 66 14.15 25.74 -3.54
C GLY A 66 12.62 25.84 -3.56
N SER A 67 11.97 25.55 -4.69
CA SER A 67 10.51 25.44 -4.72
C SER A 67 10.03 24.23 -3.92
N PRO A 68 8.77 24.23 -3.42
CA PRO A 68 8.27 23.11 -2.63
C PRO A 68 8.20 21.82 -3.46
N ALA A 69 8.40 20.69 -2.78
CA ALA A 69 8.14 19.38 -3.36
C ALA A 69 6.67 19.23 -3.76
N GLU A 70 6.40 18.38 -4.74
CA GLU A 70 5.04 18.09 -5.17
C GLU A 70 4.21 17.50 -4.03
N ASP A 71 2.98 18.00 -3.86
CA ASP A 71 2.02 17.49 -2.90
C ASP A 71 1.02 16.58 -3.65
N TYR A 72 0.88 15.34 -3.17
CA TYR A 72 0.01 14.36 -3.81
C TYR A 72 -1.36 14.35 -3.16
N THR A 73 -2.32 14.91 -3.87
CA THR A 73 -3.73 14.84 -3.47
C THR A 73 -4.42 13.68 -4.18
N GLY A 74 -5.25 12.95 -3.45
CA GLY A 74 -6.03 11.87 -4.02
C GLY A 74 -7.12 12.39 -4.96
N GLY A 75 -7.23 11.77 -6.14
CA GLY A 75 -8.39 11.88 -7.01
C GLY A 75 -9.33 10.70 -6.78
N ARG A 76 -10.41 10.64 -7.57
CA ARG A 76 -11.34 9.52 -7.49
C ARG A 76 -11.19 8.50 -8.63
N ASN A 77 -10.35 8.77 -9.63
CA ASN A 77 -10.13 7.85 -10.74
C ASN A 77 -9.40 6.58 -10.33
N PHE A 78 -8.36 6.74 -9.46
CA PHE A 78 -7.70 5.59 -8.90
C PHE A 78 -8.53 5.08 -7.72
N GLY A 79 -8.89 3.81 -7.74
CA GLY A 79 -9.64 3.17 -6.66
C GLY A 79 -8.73 2.67 -5.56
N HIS A 80 -8.32 1.40 -5.65
CA HIS A 80 -7.47 0.77 -4.64
C HIS A 80 -6.62 -0.36 -5.24
N LEU A 81 -5.58 -0.75 -4.51
CA LEU A 81 -4.87 -2.00 -4.70
C LEU A 81 -5.48 -3.04 -3.77
N ALA A 82 -5.52 -4.30 -4.18
CA ALA A 82 -6.06 -5.38 -3.36
C ALA A 82 -5.04 -6.51 -3.18
N TYR A 83 -4.92 -7.00 -1.95
CA TYR A 83 -4.03 -8.11 -1.60
C TYR A 83 -4.76 -9.14 -0.75
N ARG A 84 -4.50 -10.42 -1.03
CA ARG A 84 -4.92 -11.52 -0.19
C ARG A 84 -3.85 -11.77 0.87
N VAL A 85 -4.26 -11.89 2.13
CA VAL A 85 -3.37 -12.10 3.28
C VAL A 85 -3.75 -13.36 4.03
N GLU A 86 -2.77 -14.03 4.64
CA GLU A 86 -2.98 -15.29 5.36
C GLU A 86 -3.79 -15.10 6.63
N ASN A 87 -3.59 -13.99 7.35
CA ASN A 87 -4.34 -13.65 8.57
C ASN A 87 -4.61 -12.15 8.61
N ILE A 88 -5.83 -11.76 8.27
CA ILE A 88 -6.23 -10.35 8.19
C ILE A 88 -6.16 -9.65 9.55
N TYR A 89 -6.41 -10.36 10.65
CA TYR A 89 -6.35 -9.78 11.99
C TYR A 89 -4.91 -9.44 12.38
N GLU A 90 -3.97 -10.35 12.13
CA GLU A 90 -2.54 -10.13 12.40
C GLU A 90 -1.99 -9.00 11.54
N THR A 91 -2.34 -8.98 10.25
CA THR A 91 -1.92 -7.92 9.33
C THR A 91 -2.46 -6.56 9.76
N CYS A 92 -3.75 -6.47 10.08
CA CYS A 92 -4.34 -5.21 10.55
C CYS A 92 -3.76 -4.77 11.91
N ALA A 93 -3.49 -5.70 12.81
CA ALA A 93 -2.85 -5.39 14.09
C ALA A 93 -1.43 -4.83 13.92
N ALA A 94 -0.64 -5.42 13.02
CA ALA A 94 0.70 -4.93 12.71
C ALA A 94 0.68 -3.53 12.09
N LEU A 95 -0.24 -3.29 11.15
CA LEU A 95 -0.44 -1.97 10.54
C LEU A 95 -0.87 -0.93 11.58
N ALA A 96 -1.82 -1.25 12.44
CA ALA A 96 -2.28 -0.36 13.50
C ALA A 96 -1.16 -0.05 14.52
N ALA A 97 -0.37 -1.05 14.90
CA ALA A 97 0.78 -0.88 15.79
C ALA A 97 1.86 0.04 15.19
N ALA A 98 1.99 0.05 13.86
CA ALA A 98 2.90 0.94 13.14
C ALA A 98 2.31 2.35 12.90
N GLY A 99 1.10 2.63 13.38
CA GLY A 99 0.46 3.95 13.30
C GLY A 99 -0.46 4.15 12.10
N HIS A 100 -0.73 3.10 11.32
CA HIS A 100 -1.66 3.19 10.19
C HIS A 100 -3.10 3.05 10.66
N ILE A 101 -4.00 3.86 10.09
CA ILE A 101 -5.42 3.79 10.40
C ILE A 101 -6.06 2.70 9.55
N ILE A 102 -6.77 1.79 10.19
CA ILE A 102 -7.60 0.80 9.50
C ILE A 102 -8.97 1.44 9.28
N HIS A 103 -9.19 1.98 8.09
CA HIS A 103 -10.39 2.77 7.77
C HIS A 103 -11.66 1.93 7.77
N ARG A 104 -11.60 0.72 7.23
CA ARG A 104 -12.64 -0.29 7.39
C ARG A 104 -12.03 -1.49 8.12
N PRO A 105 -12.34 -1.66 9.42
CA PRO A 105 -11.86 -2.81 10.19
C PRO A 105 -12.39 -4.14 9.62
N PRO A 106 -11.64 -5.24 9.81
CA PRO A 106 -12.07 -6.57 9.36
C PRO A 106 -13.15 -7.18 10.27
N ARG A 107 -14.31 -6.51 10.39
CA ARG A 107 -15.39 -6.90 11.29
C ARG A 107 -15.95 -8.29 11.02
N ASP A 108 -15.97 -8.66 9.75
CA ASP A 108 -16.49 -9.94 9.27
C ASP A 108 -15.41 -11.02 9.17
N GLY A 109 -14.17 -10.71 9.54
CA GLY A 109 -13.04 -11.62 9.37
C GLY A 109 -12.60 -11.80 7.91
N HIS A 110 -13.12 -11.00 6.99
CA HIS A 110 -12.91 -11.20 5.56
C HIS A 110 -12.23 -10.05 4.84
N MET A 111 -12.62 -8.81 5.08
CA MET A 111 -12.17 -7.65 4.32
C MET A 111 -11.84 -6.46 5.21
N ALA A 112 -10.76 -5.75 4.86
CA ALA A 112 -10.37 -4.50 5.50
C ALA A 112 -9.88 -3.49 4.46
N PHE A 113 -9.92 -2.19 4.80
CA PHE A 113 -9.26 -1.13 4.04
C PHE A 113 -8.32 -0.34 4.94
N VAL A 114 -7.12 -0.12 4.45
CA VAL A 114 -6.08 0.73 5.04
C VAL A 114 -5.56 1.68 3.97
N LYS A 115 -4.94 2.78 4.35
CA LYS A 115 -4.30 3.69 3.41
C LYS A 115 -2.79 3.72 3.60
N SER A 116 -2.07 3.79 2.47
CA SER A 116 -0.64 4.05 2.46
C SER A 116 -0.32 5.45 3.00
N PRO A 117 0.95 5.77 3.29
CA PRO A 117 1.33 7.11 3.76
C PRO A 117 0.84 8.26 2.87
N ASP A 118 0.76 8.07 1.57
CA ASP A 118 0.28 9.08 0.62
C ASP A 118 -1.23 8.96 0.33
N GLY A 119 -1.96 8.16 1.10
CA GLY A 119 -3.42 8.08 1.02
C GLY A 119 -3.95 7.12 -0.05
N ILE A 120 -3.12 6.24 -0.61
CA ILE A 120 -3.57 5.19 -1.53
C ILE A 120 -4.33 4.14 -0.74
N SER A 121 -5.58 3.87 -1.13
CA SER A 121 -6.39 2.81 -0.52
C SER A 121 -5.86 1.44 -0.87
N VAL A 122 -5.79 0.58 0.13
CA VAL A 122 -5.40 -0.82 -0.01
C VAL A 122 -6.47 -1.69 0.63
N GLU A 123 -7.05 -2.57 -0.17
CA GLU A 123 -7.99 -3.60 0.28
C GLU A 123 -7.22 -4.84 0.71
N LEU A 124 -7.53 -5.35 1.89
CA LEU A 124 -7.01 -6.62 2.38
C LEU A 124 -8.14 -7.64 2.40
N LEU A 125 -7.88 -8.80 1.85
CA LEU A 125 -8.82 -9.92 1.79
C LEU A 125 -8.23 -11.14 2.49
N GLN A 126 -9.01 -11.75 3.37
CA GLN A 126 -8.61 -12.98 4.05
C GLN A 126 -8.47 -14.15 3.08
N ASP A 127 -7.41 -14.93 3.20
CA ASP A 127 -7.31 -16.23 2.57
C ASP A 127 -8.07 -17.26 3.40
N GLY A 128 -9.05 -17.91 2.78
CA GLY A 128 -9.95 -18.80 3.51
C GLY A 128 -10.95 -18.04 4.38
N TYR A 129 -11.25 -18.58 5.55
CA TYR A 129 -12.29 -18.06 6.44
C TYR A 129 -11.79 -17.91 7.87
N LEU A 130 -12.10 -16.78 8.48
CA LEU A 130 -11.92 -16.53 9.91
C LEU A 130 -13.24 -16.05 10.52
N GLU A 131 -13.55 -16.52 11.72
CA GLU A 131 -14.71 -16.03 12.46
C GLU A 131 -14.54 -14.56 12.85
N PRO A 132 -15.64 -13.78 12.90
CA PRO A 132 -15.59 -12.46 13.49
C PRO A 132 -15.00 -12.49 14.89
N ALA A 133 -14.08 -11.56 15.18
CA ALA A 133 -13.37 -11.51 16.46
C ALA A 133 -13.20 -10.07 16.95
N GLU A 134 -13.30 -9.90 18.28
CA GLU A 134 -12.98 -8.62 18.92
C GLU A 134 -11.46 -8.38 18.93
N PRO A 135 -10.99 -7.12 18.90
CA PRO A 135 -11.81 -5.88 18.95
C PRO A 135 -12.42 -5.47 17.60
N TRP A 136 -12.10 -6.17 16.52
CA TRP A 136 -12.46 -5.79 15.16
C TRP A 136 -13.95 -5.85 14.89
N ALA A 137 -14.64 -6.86 15.44
CA ALA A 137 -16.05 -7.11 15.17
C ALA A 137 -16.95 -5.93 15.54
N SER A 138 -16.61 -5.17 16.56
CA SER A 138 -17.37 -4.00 17.03
C SER A 138 -16.81 -2.65 16.60
N MET A 139 -15.68 -2.62 15.86
CA MET A 139 -15.07 -1.36 15.45
C MET A 139 -15.84 -0.69 14.30
N ALA A 140 -16.05 0.61 14.41
CA ALA A 140 -16.67 1.40 13.35
C ALA A 140 -15.68 1.75 12.24
N ASN A 141 -16.20 2.09 11.06
CA ASN A 141 -15.40 2.69 9.98
C ASN A 141 -14.89 4.07 10.40
N THR A 142 -13.70 4.43 9.91
CA THR A 142 -13.13 5.76 10.07
C THR A 142 -12.75 6.32 8.71
N GLY A 143 -13.37 7.43 8.29
CA GLY A 143 -13.12 8.03 6.98
C GLY A 143 -13.69 7.23 5.81
N SER A 144 -13.05 7.36 4.66
CA SER A 144 -13.45 6.74 3.39
C SER A 144 -12.24 6.09 2.71
N TRP A 145 -12.52 5.23 1.78
CA TRP A 145 -11.53 4.49 1.00
C TRP A 145 -11.88 4.41 -0.49
#